data_e0cf254c69e7a7e9efa7107e08817e6f
#
_entry.id   e0cf254c69e7a7e9efa7107e08817e6f
#
_cell.length_a   1.000
_cell.length_b   1.000
_cell.length_c   1.000
_cell.angle_alpha   90.00
_cell.angle_beta   90.00
_cell.angle_gamma   90.00
#
_symmetry.space_group_name_H-M   'P 1'
#
loop_
_entity.id
_entity.type
_entity.pdbx_description
1 polymer ?
#
loop_
_entity_poly.entity_id
_entity_poly.type
_entity_poly.pdbx_seq_one_letter_code
_entity_poly.pdbx_strand_id
1 'polypeptide(L)'
;MLLRTGYDRHYVANCRESVGAAVEELRRVGAGSAAWNQLVPALDRWFGIRNPKVEGRDGNPINEVRVIAESVTEHGSVMTVPKGIKLQPEASVLGFEPGEEISLDGDAFERLFDAFLAEVEEKFT
;
A
#
# COMPACT_ATOMS: atom_id res chain seq x y z
N MET A 1 -8.66 10.78 18.92
CA MET A 1 -8.69 10.90 17.46
C MET A 1 -9.84 10.08 16.88
N LEU A 2 -10.64 10.67 16.03
CA LEU A 2 -11.68 9.95 15.29
C LEU A 2 -11.06 9.23 14.09
N LEU A 3 -11.20 7.90 14.07
CA LEU A 3 -10.78 7.09 12.92
C LEU A 3 -11.91 7.07 11.89
N ARG A 4 -11.51 7.15 10.62
CA ARG A 4 -12.49 7.25 9.54
C ARG A 4 -13.02 5.89 9.14
N THR A 5 -14.35 5.82 9.03
CA THR A 5 -15.05 4.65 8.51
C THR A 5 -15.39 4.80 7.03
N GLY A 6 -15.22 6.00 6.49
CA GLY A 6 -15.46 6.28 5.08
C GLY A 6 -14.65 7.45 4.59
N TYR A 7 -14.43 7.50 3.28
CA TYR A 7 -13.75 8.57 2.59
C TYR A 7 -14.62 9.04 1.43
N ASP A 8 -14.57 10.34 1.17
CA ASP A 8 -15.25 10.93 0.02
C ASP A 8 -14.62 10.38 -1.29
N ARG A 9 -15.47 10.11 -2.28
CA ARG A 9 -14.99 9.61 -3.57
C ARG A 9 -14.04 10.58 -4.27
N HIS A 10 -14.21 11.88 -4.08
CA HIS A 10 -13.29 12.88 -4.62
C HIS A 10 -11.90 12.77 -3.98
N TYR A 11 -11.84 12.44 -2.70
CA TYR A 11 -10.57 12.23 -2.01
C TYR A 11 -9.83 11.03 -2.60
N VAL A 12 -10.54 9.93 -2.84
CA VAL A 12 -9.96 8.74 -3.46
C VAL A 12 -9.49 9.05 -4.88
N ALA A 13 -10.28 9.79 -5.66
CA ALA A 13 -9.89 10.22 -7.01
C ALA A 13 -8.66 11.11 -6.98
N ASN A 14 -8.54 12.00 -6.00
CA ASN A 14 -7.35 12.85 -5.83
C ASN A 14 -6.11 12.01 -5.52
N CYS A 15 -6.25 10.99 -4.70
CA CYS A 15 -5.16 10.04 -4.43
C CYS A 15 -4.71 9.37 -5.72
N ARG A 16 -5.64 8.86 -6.50
CA ARG A 16 -5.34 8.18 -7.76
C ARG A 16 -4.59 9.09 -8.71
N GLU A 17 -5.02 10.34 -8.83
CA GLU A 17 -4.39 11.32 -9.71
C GLU A 17 -2.99 11.71 -9.22
N SER A 18 -2.85 12.03 -7.94
CA SER A 18 -1.57 12.48 -7.37
C SER A 18 -0.51 11.39 -7.36
N VAL A 19 -0.87 10.21 -6.91
CA VAL A 19 0.06 9.08 -6.90
C VAL A 19 0.34 8.60 -8.32
N GLY A 20 -0.67 8.62 -9.19
CA GLY A 20 -0.50 8.31 -10.61
C GLY A 20 0.50 9.23 -11.29
N ALA A 21 0.48 10.52 -10.97
CA ALA A 21 1.47 11.48 -11.50
C ALA A 21 2.88 11.14 -11.03
N ALA A 22 3.04 10.74 -9.76
CA ALA A 22 4.33 10.30 -9.24
C ALA A 22 4.82 9.03 -9.94
N VAL A 23 3.91 8.10 -10.22
CA VAL A 23 4.24 6.88 -10.97
C VAL A 23 4.79 7.23 -12.35
N GLU A 24 4.11 8.12 -13.08
CA GLU A 24 4.55 8.56 -14.40
C GLU A 24 5.93 9.21 -14.36
N GLU A 25 6.16 10.06 -13.36
CA GLU A 25 7.44 10.73 -13.14
C GLU A 25 8.57 9.72 -12.91
N LEU A 26 8.35 8.76 -12.01
CA LEU A 26 9.35 7.74 -11.69
C LEU A 26 9.64 6.85 -12.90
N ARG A 27 8.63 6.50 -13.69
CA ARG A 27 8.84 5.74 -14.92
C ARG A 27 9.66 6.52 -15.93
N ARG A 28 9.36 7.81 -16.10
CA ARG A 28 10.05 8.66 -17.07
C ARG A 28 11.54 8.77 -16.77
N VAL A 29 11.93 8.89 -15.50
CA VAL A 29 13.34 9.01 -15.11
C VAL A 29 14.02 7.66 -14.93
N GLY A 30 13.33 6.56 -15.11
CA GLY A 30 13.90 5.23 -14.93
C GLY A 30 14.30 4.95 -13.49
N ALA A 31 13.44 5.32 -12.54
CA ALA A 31 13.74 5.23 -11.11
C ALA A 31 14.04 3.79 -10.69
N GLY A 32 14.97 3.64 -9.74
CA GLY A 32 15.31 2.37 -9.13
C GLY A 32 14.34 1.97 -8.02
N SER A 33 14.52 0.75 -7.50
CA SER A 33 13.61 0.16 -6.52
C SER A 33 13.49 0.97 -5.23
N ALA A 34 14.55 1.66 -4.81
CA ALA A 34 14.49 2.48 -3.60
C ALA A 34 13.40 3.55 -3.69
N ALA A 35 13.27 4.22 -4.84
CA ALA A 35 12.25 5.23 -5.03
C ALA A 35 10.85 4.62 -5.07
N TRP A 36 10.69 3.49 -5.76
CA TRP A 36 9.40 2.79 -5.80
C TRP A 36 8.98 2.31 -4.42
N ASN A 37 9.92 1.76 -3.64
CA ASN A 37 9.64 1.33 -2.26
C ASN A 37 9.12 2.49 -1.41
N GLN A 38 9.73 3.68 -1.54
CA GLN A 38 9.33 4.85 -0.75
C GLN A 38 7.95 5.37 -1.12
N LEU A 39 7.43 5.06 -2.29
CA LEU A 39 6.10 5.47 -2.69
C LEU A 39 5.00 4.72 -1.92
N VAL A 40 5.31 3.55 -1.36
CA VAL A 40 4.32 2.77 -0.58
C VAL A 40 3.93 3.47 0.72
N PRO A 41 4.86 3.94 1.56
CA PRO A 41 4.48 4.73 2.73
C PRO A 41 3.68 5.99 2.38
N ALA A 42 4.00 6.65 1.26
CA ALA A 42 3.25 7.81 0.81
C ALA A 42 1.79 7.43 0.48
N LEU A 43 1.60 6.31 -0.21
CA LEU A 43 0.26 5.79 -0.51
C LEU A 43 -0.52 5.46 0.77
N ASP A 44 0.12 4.77 1.72
CA ASP A 44 -0.51 4.41 2.98
C ASP A 44 -1.00 5.64 3.74
N ARG A 45 -0.23 6.73 3.72
CA ARG A 45 -0.58 7.97 4.42
C ARG A 45 -1.81 8.67 3.87
N TRP A 46 -2.14 8.47 2.61
CA TRP A 46 -3.37 9.05 2.05
C TRP A 46 -4.61 8.65 2.85
N PHE A 47 -4.58 7.45 3.46
CA PHE A 47 -5.68 6.92 4.24
C PHE A 47 -5.22 6.55 5.67
N GLY A 48 -4.32 7.35 6.24
CA GLY A 48 -3.61 7.02 7.48
C GLY A 48 -4.50 6.96 8.72
N ILE A 49 -5.66 7.59 8.71
CA ILE A 49 -6.59 7.62 9.86
C ILE A 49 -7.78 6.67 9.67
N ARG A 50 -7.62 5.65 8.84
CA ARG A 50 -8.69 4.68 8.58
C ARG A 50 -8.97 3.78 9.77
N ASN A 51 -10.25 3.45 9.96
CA ASN A 51 -10.68 2.61 11.06
C ASN A 51 -10.23 1.16 10.86
N PRO A 52 -9.50 0.55 11.82
CA PRO A 52 -8.99 -0.82 11.67
C PRO A 52 -10.08 -1.87 11.52
N LYS A 53 -11.27 -1.66 12.10
CA LYS A 53 -12.39 -2.61 12.00
C LYS A 53 -12.94 -2.65 10.58
N VAL A 54 -12.94 -1.52 9.88
CA VAL A 54 -13.38 -1.44 8.49
C VAL A 54 -12.31 -2.03 7.58
N GLU A 55 -11.04 -1.73 7.87
CA GLU A 55 -9.91 -2.29 7.11
C GLU A 55 -9.87 -3.81 7.17
N GLY A 56 -10.05 -4.38 8.34
CA GLY A 56 -9.93 -5.82 8.57
C GLY A 56 -8.47 -6.25 8.75
N ARG A 57 -8.28 -7.57 8.95
CA ARG A 57 -6.96 -8.16 9.21
C ARG A 57 -6.76 -9.48 8.46
N ASP A 58 -7.48 -9.65 7.37
CA ASP A 58 -7.52 -10.91 6.61
C ASP A 58 -6.45 -11.02 5.52
N GLY A 59 -5.54 -10.06 5.45
CA GLY A 59 -4.49 -10.04 4.43
C GLY A 59 -4.92 -9.38 3.13
N ASN A 60 -5.93 -8.49 3.18
CA ASN A 60 -6.41 -7.75 2.02
C ASN A 60 -5.36 -6.75 1.52
N PRO A 61 -5.55 -6.15 0.33
CA PRO A 61 -4.57 -5.21 -0.23
C PRO A 61 -4.28 -3.99 0.65
N ILE A 62 -5.22 -3.54 1.48
CA ILE A 62 -4.98 -2.43 2.42
C ILE A 62 -3.99 -2.89 3.50
N ASN A 63 -4.15 -4.11 4.01
CA ASN A 63 -3.20 -4.70 4.95
C ASN A 63 -1.82 -4.83 4.30
N GLU A 64 -1.77 -5.27 3.04
CA GLU A 64 -0.49 -5.47 2.35
C GLU A 64 0.27 -4.15 2.20
N VAL A 65 -0.41 -3.07 1.82
CA VAL A 65 0.21 -1.74 1.74
C VAL A 65 0.71 -1.30 3.12
N ARG A 66 -0.09 -1.50 4.17
CA ARG A 66 0.32 -1.17 5.54
C ARG A 66 1.59 -1.92 5.95
N VAL A 67 1.62 -3.22 5.69
CA VAL A 67 2.76 -4.08 6.07
C VAL A 67 4.01 -3.70 5.29
N ILE A 68 3.89 -3.49 3.99
CA ILE A 68 5.04 -3.08 3.16
C ILE A 68 5.52 -1.69 3.56
N ALA A 69 4.61 -0.74 3.79
CA ALA A 69 4.97 0.61 4.22
C ALA A 69 5.75 0.58 5.54
N GLU A 70 5.29 -0.16 6.52
CA GLU A 70 5.97 -0.30 7.81
C GLU A 70 7.32 -1.01 7.65
N SER A 71 7.38 -2.05 6.83
CA SER A 71 8.62 -2.77 6.56
C SER A 71 9.67 -1.85 5.93
N VAL A 72 9.27 -1.02 4.99
CA VAL A 72 10.16 -0.05 4.33
C VAL A 72 10.65 1.01 5.32
N THR A 73 9.77 1.53 6.16
CA THR A 73 10.12 2.64 7.06
C THR A 73 10.82 2.21 8.34
N GLU A 74 10.51 1.02 8.87
CA GLU A 74 10.97 0.60 10.20
C GLU A 74 11.83 -0.65 10.20
N HIS A 75 11.88 -1.41 9.12
CA HIS A 75 12.56 -2.70 9.07
C HIS A 75 13.57 -2.82 7.91
N GLY A 76 14.08 -1.70 7.45
CA GLY A 76 15.10 -1.68 6.39
C GLY A 76 14.65 -2.34 5.10
N SER A 77 13.38 -2.24 4.76
CA SER A 77 12.76 -2.86 3.58
C SER A 77 12.75 -4.38 3.61
N VAL A 78 12.87 -4.99 4.81
CA VAL A 78 12.71 -6.43 4.98
C VAL A 78 11.25 -6.72 5.35
N MET A 79 10.59 -7.57 4.58
CA MET A 79 9.18 -7.91 4.79
C MET A 79 8.95 -8.44 6.20
N THR A 80 8.20 -7.69 7.01
CA THR A 80 7.95 -8.00 8.42
C THR A 80 6.44 -7.91 8.66
N VAL A 81 5.80 -9.06 8.83
CA VAL A 81 4.35 -9.13 9.03
C VAL A 81 4.05 -9.13 10.52
N PRO A 82 3.30 -8.13 11.04
CA PRO A 82 2.95 -8.09 12.46
C PRO A 82 1.96 -9.18 12.80
N LYS A 83 1.96 -9.58 14.08
CA LYS A 83 0.97 -10.53 14.58
C LYS A 83 -0.43 -9.94 14.44
N GLY A 84 -1.37 -10.79 14.09
CA GLY A 84 -2.76 -10.39 13.95
C GLY A 84 -3.19 -9.99 12.55
N ILE A 85 -2.26 -9.87 11.62
CA ILE A 85 -2.58 -9.72 10.19
C ILE A 85 -2.29 -11.03 9.48
N LYS A 86 -3.30 -11.57 8.81
CA LYS A 86 -3.20 -12.86 8.10
C LYS A 86 -2.79 -12.63 6.65
N LEU A 87 -1.55 -12.22 6.44
CA LEU A 87 -1.04 -11.98 5.10
C LEU A 87 -0.35 -13.24 4.59
N GLN A 88 -0.96 -13.88 3.59
CA GLN A 88 -0.44 -15.11 2.97
C GLN A 88 0.21 -14.75 1.64
N PRO A 89 1.51 -15.04 1.45
CA PRO A 89 2.20 -14.69 0.19
C PRO A 89 1.49 -15.17 -1.07
N GLU A 90 0.96 -16.38 -1.04
CA GLU A 90 0.30 -16.98 -2.20
C GLU A 90 -1.05 -16.32 -2.53
N ALA A 91 -1.65 -15.60 -1.59
CA ALA A 91 -2.92 -14.91 -1.78
C ALA A 91 -2.75 -13.39 -1.87
N SER A 92 -1.54 -12.88 -1.65
CA SER A 92 -1.26 -11.45 -1.69
C SER A 92 -1.04 -10.96 -3.13
N VAL A 93 -1.02 -9.64 -3.28
CA VAL A 93 -0.80 -9.01 -4.60
C VAL A 93 0.62 -9.25 -5.09
N LEU A 94 1.62 -9.04 -4.24
CA LEU A 94 3.03 -9.08 -4.63
C LEU A 94 3.79 -10.34 -4.19
N GLY A 95 3.26 -11.09 -3.24
CA GLY A 95 3.83 -12.38 -2.87
C GLY A 95 5.13 -12.36 -2.06
N PHE A 96 5.46 -11.24 -1.41
CA PHE A 96 6.67 -11.20 -0.59
C PHE A 96 6.54 -12.11 0.63
N GLU A 97 7.56 -12.94 0.84
CA GLU A 97 7.67 -13.79 2.01
C GLU A 97 8.19 -12.99 3.20
N PRO A 98 7.77 -13.31 4.45
CA PRO A 98 8.41 -12.73 5.62
C PRO A 98 9.92 -12.97 5.60
N GLY A 99 10.69 -11.91 5.82
CA GLY A 99 12.16 -11.96 5.78
C GLY A 99 12.76 -11.65 4.41
N GLU A 100 11.95 -11.57 3.38
CA GLU A 100 12.40 -11.24 2.04
C GLU A 100 12.66 -9.73 1.92
N GLU A 101 13.70 -9.34 1.19
CA GLU A 101 13.93 -7.94 0.89
C GLU A 101 12.90 -7.44 -0.12
N ILE A 102 12.25 -6.33 0.21
CA ILE A 102 11.26 -5.69 -0.65
C ILE A 102 12.00 -4.88 -1.73
N SER A 103 11.70 -5.18 -2.98
CA SER A 103 12.27 -4.45 -4.11
C SER A 103 11.19 -4.33 -5.17
N LEU A 104 10.67 -3.10 -5.33
CA LEU A 104 9.58 -2.84 -6.26
C LEU A 104 10.11 -2.21 -7.55
N ASP A 105 9.44 -2.53 -8.65
CA ASP A 105 9.51 -1.76 -9.88
C ASP A 105 8.17 -1.07 -10.11
N GLY A 106 8.05 -0.36 -11.23
CA GLY A 106 6.82 0.36 -11.53
C GLY A 106 5.61 -0.55 -11.70
N ASP A 107 5.79 -1.70 -12.33
CA ASP A 107 4.68 -2.63 -12.55
C ASP A 107 4.19 -3.23 -11.23
N ALA A 108 5.11 -3.62 -10.35
CA ALA A 108 4.75 -4.13 -9.03
C ALA A 108 4.01 -3.06 -8.21
N PHE A 109 4.54 -1.83 -8.18
CA PHE A 109 3.88 -0.76 -7.46
C PHE A 109 2.47 -0.51 -8.01
N GLU A 110 2.29 -0.44 -9.32
CA GLU A 110 0.97 -0.19 -9.90
C GLU A 110 -0.04 -1.30 -9.60
N ARG A 111 0.40 -2.55 -9.60
CA ARG A 111 -0.48 -3.66 -9.19
C ARG A 111 -0.95 -3.50 -7.76
N LEU A 112 -0.05 -3.14 -6.86
CA LEU A 112 -0.38 -2.91 -5.47
C LEU A 112 -1.29 -1.69 -5.31
N PHE A 113 -0.99 -0.60 -6.00
CA PHE A 113 -1.75 0.63 -5.99
C PHE A 113 -3.20 0.40 -6.44
N ASP A 114 -3.38 -0.28 -7.58
CA ASP A 114 -4.71 -0.56 -8.12
C ASP A 114 -5.53 -1.44 -7.17
N ALA A 115 -4.92 -2.49 -6.62
CA ALA A 115 -5.59 -3.38 -5.69
C ALA A 115 -5.96 -2.65 -4.38
N PHE A 116 -5.05 -1.81 -3.88
CA PHE A 116 -5.28 -1.01 -2.68
C PHE A 116 -6.47 -0.07 -2.86
N LEU A 117 -6.49 0.71 -3.94
CA LEU A 117 -7.60 1.64 -4.18
C LEU A 117 -8.92 0.94 -4.42
N ALA A 118 -8.92 -0.21 -5.10
CA ALA A 118 -10.14 -0.99 -5.28
C ALA A 118 -10.72 -1.42 -3.93
N GLU A 119 -9.87 -1.86 -3.01
CA GLU A 119 -10.29 -2.28 -1.67
C GLU A 119 -10.79 -1.08 -0.85
N VAL A 120 -10.11 0.07 -0.94
CA VAL A 120 -10.54 1.30 -0.27
C VAL A 120 -11.92 1.74 -0.80
N GLU A 121 -12.11 1.71 -2.10
CA GLU A 121 -13.40 2.07 -2.70
C GLU A 121 -14.52 1.16 -2.23
N GLU A 122 -14.27 -0.13 -2.12
CA GLU A 122 -15.26 -1.09 -1.65
C GLU A 122 -15.61 -0.91 -0.17
N LYS A 123 -14.60 -0.70 0.69
CA LYS A 123 -14.80 -0.70 2.15
C LYS A 123 -15.07 0.67 2.73
N PHE A 124 -14.55 1.73 2.14
CA PHE A 124 -14.57 3.08 2.71
C PHE A 124 -15.39 4.08 1.90
N THR A 125 -15.93 3.70 0.78
CA THR A 125 -16.84 4.54 0.00
C THR A 125 -18.18 3.84 -0.22
#